data_836defa298e717eb37b39c7a5f818d2a
#
_entry.id   836defa298e717eb37b39c7a5f818d2a
#
_cell.length_a   1.000
_cell.length_b   1.000
_cell.length_c   1.000
_cell.angle_alpha   90.00
_cell.angle_beta   90.00
_cell.angle_gamma   90.00
#
_symmetry.space_group_name_H-M   'P 1'
#
loop_
_entity.id
_entity.type
_entity.pdbx_description
1 polymer ?
#
loop_
_entity_poly.entity_id
_entity_poly.type
_entity_poly.pdbx_seq_one_letter_code
_entity_poly.pdbx_strand_id
1 'polypeptide(L)'
;KILARLPIEQDTFLAWGHTVPTGEPLEGTLFTCMLLLGTDDKKDEEAIVKLPTGKEVYFYTVVPLYEQEMLYKLENDTTALLELFSEKDIPYPPVVDVNRPNVCQDYAPIQNTGLLDQVYWAFTQEHFPGLMIFWEAVKAYNTDMENRLTNFNPFGTIFKTPKVKIMYEAWIKSKRELHDFEILANEHLLEGEPDANGLYQALIVSELTSGDGASFGALELLWLIHNTLSNKDLGDHIFFEGFDIEGYEEDGTPVLYINCGS
;
A
#
# COMPACT_ATOMS: atom_id res chain seq x y z
N LYS A 1 16.96 8.68 -18.78
CA LYS A 1 17.95 9.13 -17.74
C LYS A 1 17.46 8.82 -16.31
N ILE A 2 16.15 8.85 -16.04
CA ILE A 2 15.59 8.61 -14.69
C ILE A 2 15.94 7.19 -14.22
N LEU A 3 15.55 6.15 -14.94
CA LEU A 3 15.78 4.75 -14.56
C LEU A 3 17.26 4.41 -14.30
N ALA A 4 18.18 4.96 -15.10
CA ALA A 4 19.61 4.67 -14.94
C ALA A 4 20.24 5.27 -13.66
N ARG A 5 19.60 6.25 -13.07
CA ARG A 5 20.07 6.92 -11.85
C ARG A 5 19.34 6.48 -10.59
N LEU A 6 18.11 5.99 -10.74
CA LEU A 6 17.24 5.63 -9.63
C LEU A 6 17.93 4.74 -8.59
N PRO A 7 18.67 3.66 -8.96
CA PRO A 7 19.34 2.83 -7.96
C PRO A 7 20.41 3.55 -7.14
N ILE A 8 21.04 4.57 -7.75
CA ILE A 8 22.10 5.34 -7.09
C ILE A 8 21.52 6.48 -6.26
N GLU A 9 20.50 7.17 -6.77
CA GLU A 9 19.93 8.37 -6.15
C GLU A 9 18.97 8.02 -5.00
N GLN A 10 18.37 6.80 -5.02
CA GLN A 10 17.39 6.34 -4.04
C GLN A 10 17.89 5.16 -3.19
N ASP A 11 19.19 4.79 -3.32
CA ASP A 11 19.79 3.62 -2.64
C ASP A 11 18.92 2.34 -2.74
N THR A 12 18.43 2.07 -3.96
CA THR A 12 17.50 0.97 -4.27
C THR A 12 18.02 0.09 -5.40
N PHE A 13 17.22 -0.87 -5.83
CA PHE A 13 17.53 -1.73 -6.98
C PHE A 13 16.36 -1.78 -7.96
N LEU A 14 16.65 -2.16 -9.19
CA LEU A 14 15.65 -2.44 -10.22
C LEU A 14 15.60 -3.93 -10.52
N ALA A 15 14.40 -4.48 -10.64
CA ALA A 15 14.16 -5.90 -10.91
C ALA A 15 13.01 -6.09 -11.91
N TRP A 16 12.85 -7.34 -12.36
CA TRP A 16 11.71 -7.74 -13.18
C TRP A 16 10.39 -7.41 -12.45
N GLY A 17 9.43 -6.91 -13.19
CA GLY A 17 8.13 -6.53 -12.67
C GLY A 17 8.10 -5.20 -11.90
N HIS A 18 9.24 -4.55 -11.68
CA HIS A 18 9.22 -3.23 -11.06
C HIS A 18 8.58 -2.19 -11.97
N THR A 19 7.78 -1.33 -11.38
CA THR A 19 7.16 -0.16 -12.04
C THR A 19 7.74 1.12 -11.46
N VAL A 20 8.04 2.08 -12.35
CA VAL A 20 8.59 3.38 -11.98
C VAL A 20 7.72 4.47 -12.58
N PRO A 21 6.90 5.16 -11.75
CA PRO A 21 6.14 6.32 -12.19
C PRO A 21 7.07 7.42 -12.68
N THR A 22 6.66 8.14 -13.72
CA THR A 22 7.45 9.25 -14.28
C THR A 22 7.05 10.60 -13.69
N GLY A 23 5.93 10.66 -12.95
CA GLY A 23 5.34 11.88 -12.40
C GLY A 23 4.58 12.71 -13.44
N GLU A 24 4.99 12.66 -14.70
CA GLU A 24 4.36 13.34 -15.85
C GLU A 24 4.33 12.36 -17.03
N PRO A 25 3.42 12.55 -18.00
CA PRO A 25 3.40 11.76 -19.23
C PRO A 25 4.73 11.89 -19.99
N LEU A 26 5.19 10.78 -20.55
CA LEU A 26 6.34 10.81 -21.45
C LEU A 26 6.03 11.69 -22.65
N GLU A 27 7.00 12.49 -23.09
CA GLU A 27 6.83 13.49 -24.15
C GLU A 27 6.15 12.90 -25.40
N GLY A 28 5.03 13.50 -25.80
CA GLY A 28 4.26 13.07 -26.97
C GLY A 28 3.41 11.81 -26.76
N THR A 29 3.23 11.34 -25.52
CA THR A 29 2.46 10.14 -25.20
C THR A 29 1.50 10.36 -24.03
N LEU A 30 0.68 9.35 -23.73
CA LEU A 30 -0.16 9.28 -22.52
C LEU A 30 0.42 8.31 -21.46
N PHE A 31 1.62 7.80 -21.66
CA PHE A 31 2.26 6.89 -20.71
C PHE A 31 2.86 7.65 -19.53
N THR A 32 2.57 7.21 -18.31
CA THR A 32 2.99 7.85 -17.06
C THR A 32 3.85 6.95 -16.17
N CYS A 33 4.16 5.75 -16.65
CA CYS A 33 4.92 4.76 -15.89
C CYS A 33 5.81 3.92 -16.81
N MET A 34 6.85 3.33 -16.25
CA MET A 34 7.74 2.38 -16.90
C MET A 34 7.73 1.05 -16.15
N LEU A 35 7.40 -0.05 -16.82
CA LEU A 35 7.49 -1.41 -16.31
C LEU A 35 8.78 -2.05 -16.82
N LEU A 36 9.48 -2.79 -15.97
CA LEU A 36 10.69 -3.53 -16.31
C LEU A 36 10.35 -5.00 -16.52
N LEU A 37 10.58 -5.50 -17.74
CA LEU A 37 10.38 -6.91 -18.11
C LEU A 37 11.69 -7.55 -18.55
N GLY A 38 11.70 -8.87 -18.65
CA GLY A 38 12.78 -9.61 -19.29
C GLY A 38 12.94 -9.25 -20.77
N THR A 39 14.12 -9.50 -21.32
CA THR A 39 14.47 -9.09 -22.69
C THR A 39 13.92 -10.01 -23.77
N ASP A 40 13.43 -11.22 -23.43
CA ASP A 40 12.87 -12.19 -24.38
C ASP A 40 12.08 -13.28 -23.61
N ASP A 41 11.24 -14.07 -24.33
CA ASP A 41 10.59 -15.31 -23.85
C ASP A 41 11.60 -16.40 -23.40
N LYS A 42 12.86 -16.16 -23.63
CA LYS A 42 13.95 -17.06 -23.26
C LYS A 42 14.45 -16.75 -21.85
N LYS A 43 14.33 -17.77 -21.03
CA LYS A 43 14.88 -17.97 -19.68
C LYS A 43 15.78 -16.83 -19.16
N ASP A 44 15.52 -16.38 -17.95
CA ASP A 44 16.23 -15.33 -17.17
C ASP A 44 17.78 -15.40 -17.24
N GLU A 45 18.36 -16.54 -17.57
CA GLU A 45 19.80 -16.78 -17.67
C GLU A 45 20.49 -16.02 -18.83
N GLU A 46 19.78 -15.69 -19.92
CA GLU A 46 20.36 -14.97 -21.06
C GLU A 46 20.34 -13.45 -20.91
N ALA A 47 19.58 -12.93 -19.95
CA ALA A 47 19.52 -11.51 -19.63
C ALA A 47 20.59 -11.07 -18.61
N ILE A 48 21.49 -11.99 -18.21
CA ILE A 48 22.53 -11.73 -17.21
C ILE A 48 23.90 -11.83 -17.84
N VAL A 49 24.69 -10.76 -17.73
CA VAL A 49 26.11 -10.76 -18.15
C VAL A 49 26.99 -10.78 -16.90
N LYS A 50 27.83 -11.81 -16.79
CA LYS A 50 28.85 -11.91 -15.74
C LYS A 50 30.12 -11.18 -16.19
N LEU A 51 30.47 -10.14 -15.45
CA LEU A 51 31.71 -9.41 -15.67
C LEU A 51 32.92 -10.19 -15.16
N PRO A 52 34.15 -9.92 -15.67
CA PRO A 52 35.38 -10.54 -15.18
C PRO A 52 35.63 -10.33 -13.68
N THR A 53 35.00 -9.32 -13.09
CA THR A 53 35.04 -9.02 -11.65
C THR A 53 34.14 -9.90 -10.82
N GLY A 54 33.36 -10.82 -11.44
CA GLY A 54 32.33 -11.64 -10.79
C GLY A 54 31.00 -10.93 -10.59
N LYS A 55 30.87 -9.64 -10.93
CA LYS A 55 29.61 -8.89 -10.84
C LYS A 55 28.68 -9.31 -11.97
N GLU A 56 27.40 -9.51 -11.63
CA GLU A 56 26.32 -9.77 -12.59
C GLU A 56 25.64 -8.46 -13.01
N VAL A 57 25.35 -8.34 -14.30
CA VAL A 57 24.63 -7.21 -14.90
C VAL A 57 23.35 -7.75 -15.54
N TYR A 58 22.23 -7.20 -15.13
CA TYR A 58 20.89 -7.57 -15.58
C TYR A 58 20.41 -6.60 -16.65
N PHE A 59 19.77 -7.12 -17.68
CA PHE A 59 19.17 -6.33 -18.75
C PHE A 59 17.65 -6.45 -18.69
N TYR A 60 16.97 -5.34 -18.79
CA TYR A 60 15.50 -5.27 -18.78
C TYR A 60 14.98 -4.54 -20.01
N THR A 61 13.87 -5.01 -20.55
CA THR A 61 13.06 -4.26 -21.49
C THR A 61 12.20 -3.26 -20.71
N VAL A 62 12.24 -1.99 -21.12
CA VAL A 62 11.41 -0.95 -20.54
C VAL A 62 10.12 -0.83 -21.33
N VAL A 63 9.00 -1.10 -20.68
CA VAL A 63 7.66 -1.04 -21.28
C VAL A 63 6.90 0.15 -20.70
N PRO A 64 6.54 1.17 -21.52
CA PRO A 64 5.71 2.26 -21.07
C PRO A 64 4.30 1.79 -20.78
N LEU A 65 3.73 2.23 -19.65
CA LEU A 65 2.38 1.93 -19.20
C LEU A 65 1.52 3.20 -19.10
N TYR A 66 0.22 3.03 -19.35
CA TYR A 66 -0.79 3.98 -18.91
C TYR A 66 -0.95 3.91 -17.37
N GLU A 67 -1.47 4.96 -16.77
CA GLU A 67 -1.72 5.00 -15.33
C GLU A 67 -2.61 3.84 -14.87
N GLN A 68 -3.71 3.58 -15.56
CA GLN A 68 -4.64 2.50 -15.22
C GLN A 68 -3.98 1.10 -15.32
N GLU A 69 -3.06 0.91 -16.25
CA GLU A 69 -2.31 -0.35 -16.36
C GLU A 69 -1.33 -0.53 -15.21
N MET A 70 -0.68 0.54 -14.76
CA MET A 70 0.16 0.53 -13.57
C MET A 70 -0.68 0.19 -12.33
N LEU A 71 -1.80 0.89 -12.13
CA LEU A 71 -2.70 0.66 -11.00
C LEU A 71 -3.25 -0.78 -10.98
N TYR A 72 -3.73 -1.28 -12.14
CA TYR A 72 -4.16 -2.67 -12.28
C TYR A 72 -3.06 -3.67 -11.88
N LYS A 73 -1.83 -3.43 -12.36
CA LYS A 73 -0.66 -4.26 -12.03
C LYS A 73 -0.31 -4.21 -10.54
N LEU A 74 -0.44 -3.07 -9.89
CA LEU A 74 -0.15 -2.94 -8.45
C LEU A 74 -1.18 -3.65 -7.58
N GLU A 75 -2.44 -3.67 -8.00
CA GLU A 75 -3.52 -4.37 -7.27
C GLU A 75 -3.57 -5.88 -7.55
N ASN A 76 -3.08 -6.33 -8.70
CA ASN A 76 -3.08 -7.75 -9.05
C ASN A 76 -1.67 -8.32 -9.07
N ASP A 77 -0.97 -8.21 -10.16
CA ASP A 77 0.46 -8.43 -10.31
C ASP A 77 0.90 -8.20 -11.77
N THR A 78 2.20 -8.38 -12.04
CA THR A 78 2.76 -8.25 -13.39
C THR A 78 2.21 -9.31 -14.34
N THR A 79 1.98 -10.54 -13.87
CA THR A 79 1.50 -11.67 -14.69
C THR A 79 0.08 -11.40 -15.18
N ALA A 80 -0.80 -10.93 -14.29
CA ALA A 80 -2.17 -10.56 -14.63
C ALA A 80 -2.24 -9.46 -15.70
N LEU A 81 -1.36 -8.44 -15.61
CA LEU A 81 -1.28 -7.41 -16.65
C LEU A 81 -0.80 -7.97 -17.99
N LEU A 82 0.19 -8.88 -17.98
CA LEU A 82 0.68 -9.54 -19.19
C LEU A 82 -0.37 -10.44 -19.83
N GLU A 83 -1.23 -11.07 -19.05
CA GLU A 83 -2.39 -11.82 -19.55
C GLU A 83 -3.37 -10.90 -20.29
N LEU A 84 -3.71 -9.71 -19.74
CA LEU A 84 -4.52 -8.72 -20.44
C LEU A 84 -3.86 -8.23 -21.73
N PHE A 85 -2.54 -8.05 -21.74
CA PHE A 85 -1.82 -7.71 -22.98
C PHE A 85 -1.98 -8.80 -24.03
N SER A 86 -1.83 -10.08 -23.63
CA SER A 86 -2.04 -11.22 -24.51
C SER A 86 -3.45 -11.32 -25.06
N GLU A 87 -4.48 -11.08 -24.23
CA GLU A 87 -5.89 -11.05 -24.65
C GLU A 87 -6.20 -9.93 -25.66
N LYS A 88 -5.42 -8.88 -25.67
CA LYS A 88 -5.52 -7.74 -26.62
C LYS A 88 -4.52 -7.82 -27.78
N ASP A 89 -3.93 -9.00 -28.02
CA ASP A 89 -2.94 -9.25 -29.07
C ASP A 89 -1.70 -8.32 -28.98
N ILE A 90 -1.33 -7.85 -27.78
CA ILE A 90 -0.09 -7.11 -27.54
C ILE A 90 1.03 -8.13 -27.32
N PRO A 91 2.05 -8.17 -28.18
CA PRO A 91 3.10 -9.20 -28.10
C PRO A 91 3.99 -9.02 -26.87
N TYR A 92 4.62 -10.10 -26.42
CA TYR A 92 5.66 -10.06 -25.39
C TYR A 92 7.07 -10.15 -26.04
N PRO A 93 8.04 -9.33 -25.60
CA PRO A 93 7.84 -8.13 -24.82
C PRO A 93 7.03 -7.09 -25.61
N PRO A 94 6.19 -6.29 -24.94
CA PRO A 94 5.39 -5.30 -25.63
C PRO A 94 6.25 -4.32 -26.42
N VAL A 95 5.99 -4.22 -27.72
CA VAL A 95 6.65 -3.23 -28.56
C VAL A 95 6.17 -1.84 -28.16
N VAL A 96 7.09 -0.89 -28.05
CA VAL A 96 6.74 0.51 -27.75
C VAL A 96 6.01 1.12 -28.93
N ASP A 97 4.68 1.04 -28.92
CA ASP A 97 3.79 1.75 -29.81
C ASP A 97 3.05 2.83 -29.03
N VAL A 98 3.32 4.08 -29.35
CA VAL A 98 2.69 5.23 -28.68
C VAL A 98 1.17 5.29 -28.87
N ASN A 99 0.64 4.57 -29.87
CA ASN A 99 -0.79 4.50 -30.19
C ASN A 99 -1.43 3.17 -29.72
N ARG A 100 -0.71 2.30 -29.02
CA ARG A 100 -1.31 1.07 -28.54
C ARG A 100 -2.51 1.37 -27.62
N PRO A 101 -3.54 0.53 -27.62
CA PRO A 101 -4.66 0.73 -26.71
C PRO A 101 -4.22 0.59 -25.25
N ASN A 102 -4.90 1.35 -24.39
CA ASN A 102 -4.85 1.12 -22.94
C ASN A 102 -5.71 -0.13 -22.63
N VAL A 103 -5.08 -1.24 -22.23
CA VAL A 103 -5.81 -2.50 -21.95
C VAL A 103 -6.66 -2.42 -20.69
N CYS A 104 -6.40 -1.43 -19.83
CA CYS A 104 -7.11 -1.17 -18.59
C CYS A 104 -7.89 0.17 -18.65
N GLN A 105 -8.34 0.59 -19.83
CA GLN A 105 -8.99 1.91 -20.00
C GLN A 105 -10.21 2.10 -19.08
N ASP A 106 -10.97 1.05 -18.87
CA ASP A 106 -12.18 1.06 -18.03
C ASP A 106 -11.89 0.59 -16.59
N TYR A 107 -10.63 0.33 -16.28
CA TYR A 107 -10.22 -0.09 -14.95
C TYR A 107 -10.28 1.12 -14.02
N ALA A 108 -11.18 1.05 -13.06
CA ALA A 108 -11.19 1.93 -11.91
C ALA A 108 -10.50 1.16 -10.78
N PRO A 109 -9.30 1.58 -10.34
CA PRO A 109 -8.70 1.01 -9.15
C PRO A 109 -9.72 1.09 -8.03
N ILE A 110 -9.73 0.09 -7.15
CA ILE A 110 -10.45 0.18 -5.89
C ILE A 110 -9.97 1.50 -5.30
N GLN A 111 -10.82 2.53 -5.34
CA GLN A 111 -10.41 3.85 -4.88
C GLN A 111 -10.05 3.67 -3.42
N ASN A 112 -8.75 3.60 -3.11
CA ASN A 112 -8.28 3.98 -1.82
C ASN A 112 -8.96 5.30 -1.55
N THR A 113 -9.87 5.28 -0.61
CA THR A 113 -10.75 6.41 -0.37
C THR A 113 -9.86 7.54 0.10
N GLY A 114 -9.33 8.33 -0.82
CA GLY A 114 -8.38 9.41 -0.58
C GLY A 114 -8.84 10.49 0.42
N LEU A 115 -9.79 10.11 1.27
CA LEU A 115 -10.31 10.91 2.36
C LEU A 115 -9.40 10.93 3.59
N LEU A 116 -8.50 9.95 3.75
CA LEU A 116 -7.52 9.93 4.83
C LEU A 116 -6.08 10.21 4.39
N ASP A 117 -5.75 10.12 3.10
CA ASP A 117 -4.39 10.36 2.56
C ASP A 117 -3.89 11.79 2.80
N GLN A 118 -4.80 12.72 3.11
CA GLN A 118 -4.46 14.13 3.37
C GLN A 118 -4.30 14.44 4.85
N VAL A 119 -4.48 13.45 5.72
CA VAL A 119 -4.39 13.63 7.18
C VAL A 119 -3.04 13.11 7.66
N TYR A 120 -2.19 14.00 8.10
CA TYR A 120 -0.99 13.61 8.82
C TYR A 120 -1.35 13.22 10.24
N TRP A 121 -0.87 12.08 10.68
CA TRP A 121 -1.10 11.59 12.02
C TRP A 121 0.03 10.67 12.48
N ALA A 122 0.46 10.81 13.72
CA ALA A 122 1.35 9.86 14.36
C ALA A 122 0.59 9.11 15.46
N PHE A 123 0.61 7.78 15.39
CA PHE A 123 0.04 6.96 16.45
C PHE A 123 0.84 7.12 17.74
N THR A 124 0.14 7.38 18.83
CA THR A 124 0.71 7.52 20.17
C THR A 124 0.04 6.54 21.11
N GLN A 125 0.58 6.39 22.32
CA GLN A 125 -0.04 5.57 23.36
C GLN A 125 -1.16 6.31 24.11
N GLU A 126 -1.55 7.50 23.69
CA GLU A 126 -2.67 8.24 24.24
C GLU A 126 -3.99 7.67 23.73
N HIS A 127 -4.91 7.33 24.63
CA HIS A 127 -6.27 6.94 24.27
C HIS A 127 -7.20 8.13 24.28
N PHE A 128 -7.91 8.38 23.19
CA PHE A 128 -8.86 9.48 23.06
C PHE A 128 -10.28 9.02 23.41
N PRO A 129 -10.89 9.54 24.50
CA PRO A 129 -12.18 9.06 24.95
C PRO A 129 -13.37 9.52 24.10
N GLY A 130 -13.15 10.37 23.12
CA GLY A 130 -14.20 10.89 22.26
C GLY A 130 -13.71 11.48 20.96
N LEU A 131 -14.56 11.33 19.94
CA LEU A 131 -14.25 11.72 18.55
C LEU A 131 -13.87 13.21 18.41
N MET A 132 -14.56 14.11 19.13
CA MET A 132 -14.27 15.55 19.03
C MET A 132 -12.96 15.94 19.71
N ILE A 133 -12.58 15.24 20.78
CA ILE A 133 -11.28 15.46 21.45
C ILE A 133 -10.16 14.99 20.50
N PHE A 134 -10.35 13.84 19.86
CA PHE A 134 -9.43 13.34 18.84
C PHE A 134 -9.31 14.32 17.65
N TRP A 135 -10.45 14.89 17.19
CA TRP A 135 -10.44 15.88 16.12
C TRP A 135 -9.61 17.12 16.44
N GLU A 136 -9.69 17.63 17.66
CA GLU A 136 -8.85 18.77 18.08
C GLU A 136 -7.35 18.39 18.04
N ALA A 137 -6.98 17.19 18.48
CA ALA A 137 -5.61 16.70 18.40
C ALA A 137 -5.13 16.55 16.95
N VAL A 138 -5.95 15.98 16.06
CA VAL A 138 -5.64 15.86 14.63
C VAL A 138 -5.41 17.23 14.00
N LYS A 139 -6.27 18.21 14.29
CA LYS A 139 -6.10 19.57 13.77
C LYS A 139 -4.80 20.23 14.26
N ALA A 140 -4.50 20.09 15.55
CA ALA A 140 -3.29 20.64 16.13
C ALA A 140 -2.04 20.01 15.45
N TYR A 141 -1.99 18.69 15.36
CA TYR A 141 -0.89 17.97 14.71
C TYR A 141 -0.69 18.41 13.26
N ASN A 142 -1.76 18.49 12.45
CA ASN A 142 -1.66 18.93 11.06
C ASN A 142 -1.26 20.41 10.94
N THR A 143 -1.68 21.27 11.89
CA THR A 143 -1.24 22.67 11.92
C THR A 143 0.25 22.78 12.19
N ASP A 144 0.78 22.00 13.13
CA ASP A 144 2.21 21.98 13.46
C ASP A 144 3.05 21.44 12.29
N MET A 145 2.48 20.53 11.49
CA MET A 145 3.08 20.00 10.26
C MET A 145 2.84 20.86 9.01
N GLU A 146 2.31 22.08 9.18
CA GLU A 146 1.93 23.01 8.10
C GLU A 146 0.93 22.44 7.08
N ASN A 147 0.21 21.39 7.43
CA ASN A 147 -0.84 20.78 6.61
C ASN A 147 -2.21 21.46 6.90
N ARG A 148 -2.79 22.07 5.89
CA ARG A 148 -4.00 22.87 6.05
C ARG A 148 -5.31 22.08 6.11
N LEU A 149 -5.33 20.78 5.84
CA LEU A 149 -6.52 19.93 5.76
C LEU A 149 -7.64 20.52 4.85
N THR A 150 -7.26 21.28 3.81
CA THR A 150 -8.21 22.08 3.00
C THR A 150 -9.25 21.24 2.25
N ASN A 151 -8.93 19.98 1.95
CA ASN A 151 -9.81 19.08 1.23
C ASN A 151 -10.29 17.89 2.09
N PHE A 152 -9.95 17.88 3.37
CA PHE A 152 -10.36 16.82 4.28
C PHE A 152 -11.77 17.08 4.82
N ASN A 153 -12.69 16.14 4.58
CA ASN A 153 -14.01 16.14 5.20
C ASN A 153 -14.06 15.11 6.34
N PRO A 154 -13.89 15.54 7.60
CA PRO A 154 -13.81 14.63 8.75
C PRO A 154 -15.08 13.79 8.96
N PHE A 155 -16.22 14.28 8.52
CA PHE A 155 -17.51 13.62 8.67
C PHE A 155 -18.02 12.99 7.36
N GLY A 156 -17.20 13.02 6.30
CA GLY A 156 -17.51 12.35 5.05
C GLY A 156 -17.55 10.82 5.25
N THR A 157 -18.57 10.17 4.70
CA THR A 157 -18.69 8.71 4.76
C THR A 157 -17.66 8.06 3.87
N ILE A 158 -16.83 7.18 4.44
CA ILE A 158 -15.87 6.34 3.71
C ILE A 158 -16.50 5.00 3.34
N PHE A 159 -17.07 4.31 4.32
CA PHE A 159 -17.68 3.00 4.13
C PHE A 159 -19.14 3.00 4.56
N LYS A 160 -20.00 2.39 3.72
CA LYS A 160 -21.43 2.16 4.01
C LYS A 160 -21.60 0.71 4.50
N THR A 161 -21.01 0.41 5.63
CA THR A 161 -21.05 -0.91 6.28
C THR A 161 -20.97 -0.71 7.80
N PRO A 162 -21.59 -1.56 8.61
CA PRO A 162 -21.50 -1.49 10.06
C PRO A 162 -20.13 -1.90 10.61
N LYS A 163 -19.32 -2.61 9.81
CA LYS A 163 -18.05 -3.20 10.24
C LYS A 163 -16.97 -3.05 9.18
N VAL A 164 -15.73 -2.93 9.66
CA VAL A 164 -14.51 -3.10 8.86
C VAL A 164 -13.53 -3.97 9.64
N LYS A 165 -12.70 -4.75 8.95
CA LYS A 165 -11.52 -5.35 9.55
C LYS A 165 -10.30 -4.52 9.21
N ILE A 166 -9.43 -4.33 10.17
CA ILE A 166 -8.12 -3.71 9.96
C ILE A 166 -7.02 -4.73 10.21
N MET A 167 -5.97 -4.64 9.44
CA MET A 167 -4.73 -5.40 9.60
C MET A 167 -3.59 -4.41 9.85
N TYR A 168 -2.76 -4.67 10.85
CA TYR A 168 -1.63 -3.81 11.17
C TYR A 168 -0.51 -4.61 11.82
N GLU A 169 0.72 -4.12 11.73
CA GLU A 169 1.87 -4.72 12.38
C GLU A 169 2.14 -4.10 13.75
N ALA A 170 2.48 -4.95 14.71
CA ALA A 170 2.93 -4.52 16.04
C ALA A 170 3.88 -5.55 16.67
N TRP A 171 4.69 -5.10 17.61
CA TRP A 171 5.56 -5.96 18.42
C TRP A 171 4.83 -6.40 19.67
N ILE A 172 4.77 -7.72 19.91
CA ILE A 172 4.09 -8.30 21.06
C ILE A 172 4.97 -9.37 21.72
N LYS A 173 4.78 -9.57 23.04
CA LYS A 173 5.42 -10.67 23.81
C LYS A 173 4.52 -11.90 23.90
N SER A 174 3.23 -11.71 23.87
CA SER A 174 2.26 -12.79 24.07
C SER A 174 0.85 -12.39 23.59
N LYS A 175 -0.03 -13.39 23.44
CA LYS A 175 -1.46 -13.17 23.13
C LYS A 175 -2.21 -12.31 24.19
N ARG A 176 -1.64 -12.09 25.38
CA ARG A 176 -2.27 -11.27 26.42
C ARG A 176 -2.27 -9.77 26.10
N GLU A 177 -1.46 -9.36 25.12
CA GLU A 177 -1.38 -7.98 24.66
C GLU A 177 -2.39 -7.68 23.53
N LEU A 178 -3.14 -8.71 23.09
CA LEU A 178 -4.26 -8.55 22.17
C LEU A 178 -5.53 -8.19 22.93
N HIS A 179 -6.36 -7.34 22.33
CA HIS A 179 -7.74 -7.16 22.77
C HIS A 179 -8.59 -8.39 22.43
N ASP A 180 -9.75 -8.55 23.09
CA ASP A 180 -10.66 -9.70 22.88
C ASP A 180 -11.19 -9.78 21.43
N PHE A 181 -11.18 -8.65 20.71
CA PHE A 181 -11.63 -8.53 19.32
C PHE A 181 -10.47 -8.58 18.30
N GLU A 182 -9.26 -8.94 18.74
CA GLU A 182 -8.06 -9.06 17.91
C GLU A 182 -7.61 -10.51 17.79
N ILE A 183 -7.12 -10.86 16.61
CA ILE A 183 -6.51 -12.16 16.34
C ILE A 183 -5.17 -11.98 15.62
N LEU A 184 -4.29 -12.96 15.74
CA LEU A 184 -3.07 -13.04 14.94
C LEU A 184 -3.42 -13.59 13.54
N ALA A 185 -2.95 -12.93 12.48
CA ALA A 185 -3.05 -13.46 11.13
C ALA A 185 -2.29 -14.79 10.98
N ASN A 186 -1.18 -14.96 11.72
CA ASN A 186 -0.47 -16.23 11.87
C ASN A 186 -0.62 -16.74 13.31
N GLU A 187 -1.50 -17.70 13.52
CA GLU A 187 -1.78 -18.31 14.83
C GLU A 187 -0.54 -19.00 15.47
N HIS A 188 0.41 -19.46 14.63
CA HIS A 188 1.63 -20.15 15.04
C HIS A 188 2.83 -19.20 15.28
N LEU A 189 2.65 -17.89 15.12
CA LEU A 189 3.74 -16.93 15.28
C LEU A 189 4.51 -17.10 16.61
N LEU A 190 3.78 -17.28 17.70
CA LEU A 190 4.35 -17.36 19.05
C LEU A 190 4.97 -18.72 19.38
N GLU A 191 4.89 -19.70 18.47
CA GLU A 191 5.58 -21.00 18.57
C GLU A 191 7.01 -20.91 18.03
N GLY A 192 7.34 -19.81 17.29
CA GLY A 192 8.66 -19.53 16.76
C GLY A 192 9.61 -18.91 17.79
N GLU A 193 10.77 -18.46 17.32
CA GLU A 193 11.74 -17.75 18.15
C GLU A 193 11.46 -16.24 18.11
N PRO A 194 11.40 -15.55 19.25
CA PRO A 194 11.28 -14.10 19.31
C PRO A 194 12.58 -13.41 18.87
N ASP A 195 12.53 -12.10 18.69
CA ASP A 195 13.72 -11.26 18.51
C ASP A 195 14.64 -11.24 19.75
N ALA A 196 15.75 -10.51 19.67
CA ALA A 196 16.73 -10.38 20.78
C ALA A 196 16.13 -9.74 22.05
N ASN A 197 14.98 -9.06 21.96
CA ASN A 197 14.26 -8.41 23.06
C ASN A 197 13.11 -9.29 23.62
N GLY A 198 12.89 -10.45 23.02
CA GLY A 198 11.79 -11.35 23.36
C GLY A 198 10.45 -10.92 22.75
N LEU A 199 10.47 -10.18 21.65
CA LEU A 199 9.32 -9.66 20.92
C LEU A 199 9.09 -10.44 19.62
N TYR A 200 7.84 -10.52 19.21
CA TYR A 200 7.42 -11.07 17.93
C TYR A 200 6.79 -9.94 17.10
N GLN A 201 7.24 -9.75 15.88
CA GLN A 201 6.57 -8.87 14.93
C GLN A 201 5.30 -9.59 14.43
N ALA A 202 4.16 -9.09 14.83
CA ALA A 202 2.87 -9.72 14.60
C ALA A 202 2.02 -8.91 13.63
N LEU A 203 1.47 -9.59 12.63
CA LEU A 203 0.34 -9.05 11.86
C LEU A 203 -0.93 -9.36 12.64
N ILE A 204 -1.61 -8.31 13.09
CA ILE A 204 -2.82 -8.38 13.92
C ILE A 204 -4.02 -7.98 13.07
N VAL A 205 -5.10 -8.75 13.21
CA VAL A 205 -6.41 -8.44 12.60
C VAL A 205 -7.37 -8.03 13.69
N SER A 206 -8.04 -6.89 13.50
CA SER A 206 -9.01 -6.33 14.43
C SER A 206 -10.31 -6.00 13.71
N GLU A 207 -11.47 -6.32 14.30
CA GLU A 207 -12.77 -5.92 13.80
C GLU A 207 -13.23 -4.62 14.47
N LEU A 208 -13.48 -3.59 13.67
CA LEU A 208 -14.05 -2.32 14.12
C LEU A 208 -15.53 -2.25 13.77
N THR A 209 -16.32 -1.67 14.67
CA THR A 209 -17.76 -1.43 14.47
C THR A 209 -18.04 0.06 14.48
N SER A 210 -18.82 0.54 13.51
CA SER A 210 -19.22 1.95 13.44
C SER A 210 -20.18 2.31 14.59
N GLY A 211 -20.09 3.54 15.05
CA GLY A 211 -20.92 4.04 16.16
C GLY A 211 -22.41 4.13 15.82
N ASP A 212 -22.76 4.32 14.55
CA ASP A 212 -24.15 4.35 14.06
C ASP A 212 -24.68 2.97 13.64
N GLY A 213 -23.79 1.95 13.59
CA GLY A 213 -24.11 0.59 13.13
C GLY A 213 -24.45 0.50 11.65
N ALA A 214 -24.07 1.49 10.83
CA ALA A 214 -24.42 1.55 9.42
C ALA A 214 -23.28 2.03 8.51
N SER A 215 -22.45 2.97 9.00
CA SER A 215 -21.42 3.60 8.15
C SER A 215 -20.24 4.14 8.96
N PHE A 216 -19.08 4.24 8.34
CA PHE A 216 -17.90 4.89 8.92
C PHE A 216 -17.68 6.26 8.28
N GLY A 217 -17.57 7.28 9.11
CA GLY A 217 -17.01 8.57 8.73
C GLY A 217 -15.48 8.54 8.73
N ALA A 218 -14.85 9.46 7.99
CA ALA A 218 -13.40 9.54 7.87
C ALA A 218 -12.69 9.67 9.22
N LEU A 219 -13.10 10.64 10.01
CA LEU A 219 -12.54 10.90 11.33
C LEU A 219 -12.83 9.76 12.32
N GLU A 220 -14.05 9.20 12.27
CA GLU A 220 -14.44 8.08 13.12
C GLU A 220 -13.55 6.85 12.88
N LEU A 221 -13.33 6.51 11.61
CA LEU A 221 -12.46 5.40 11.27
C LEU A 221 -11.04 5.62 11.80
N LEU A 222 -10.44 6.80 11.55
CA LEU A 222 -9.10 7.11 12.05
C LEU A 222 -9.02 7.09 13.58
N TRP A 223 -10.06 7.57 14.27
CA TRP A 223 -10.16 7.54 15.73
C TRP A 223 -10.21 6.12 16.28
N LEU A 224 -11.00 5.24 15.66
CA LEU A 224 -11.09 3.84 16.06
C LEU A 224 -9.77 3.10 15.80
N ILE A 225 -9.14 3.33 14.65
CA ILE A 225 -7.81 2.80 14.35
C ILE A 225 -6.81 3.26 15.43
N HIS A 226 -6.73 4.57 15.69
CA HIS A 226 -5.81 5.11 16.69
C HIS A 226 -6.00 4.46 18.07
N ASN A 227 -7.23 4.40 18.56
CA ASN A 227 -7.51 3.83 19.88
C ASN A 227 -7.23 2.31 19.93
N THR A 228 -7.38 1.61 18.82
CA THR A 228 -7.00 0.19 18.71
C THR A 228 -5.49 0.01 18.80
N LEU A 229 -4.71 0.90 18.17
CA LEU A 229 -3.25 0.84 18.16
C LEU A 229 -2.60 1.47 19.40
N SER A 230 -3.33 2.26 20.21
CA SER A 230 -2.77 3.05 21.32
C SER A 230 -2.13 2.23 22.45
N ASN A 231 -2.43 0.93 22.55
CA ASN A 231 -1.80 0.02 23.53
C ASN A 231 -0.75 -0.91 22.91
N LYS A 232 -0.36 -0.67 21.65
CA LYS A 232 0.57 -1.50 20.91
C LYS A 232 1.96 -0.85 20.83
N ASP A 233 2.98 -1.70 20.75
CA ASP A 233 4.33 -1.30 20.38
C ASP A 233 4.46 -1.39 18.85
N LEU A 234 4.44 -0.23 18.19
CA LEU A 234 4.56 -0.12 16.74
C LEU A 234 6.03 0.05 16.29
N GLY A 235 6.98 0.07 17.24
CA GLY A 235 8.39 0.39 16.94
C GLY A 235 8.52 1.83 16.44
N ASP A 236 9.17 2.00 15.31
CA ASP A 236 9.33 3.30 14.61
C ASP A 236 8.26 3.55 13.54
N HIS A 237 7.41 2.56 13.24
CA HIS A 237 6.32 2.67 12.25
C HIS A 237 5.06 3.31 12.86
N ILE A 238 5.16 4.58 13.24
CA ILE A 238 4.09 5.30 13.94
C ILE A 238 3.34 6.32 13.06
N PHE A 239 3.88 6.68 11.90
CA PHE A 239 3.28 7.67 11.04
C PHE A 239 2.24 7.02 10.13
N PHE A 240 0.99 7.47 10.24
CA PHE A 240 -0.10 6.99 9.39
C PHE A 240 0.06 7.46 7.95
N GLU A 241 0.13 6.54 7.02
CA GLU A 241 0.28 6.78 5.58
C GLU A 241 -0.97 6.34 4.78
N GLY A 242 -2.11 6.19 5.47
CA GLY A 242 -3.33 5.71 4.85
C GLY A 242 -3.59 4.23 5.08
N PHE A 243 -4.40 3.63 4.23
CA PHE A 243 -4.69 2.20 4.26
C PHE A 243 -4.95 1.67 2.84
N ASP A 244 -4.66 0.40 2.64
CA ASP A 244 -5.01 -0.33 1.44
C ASP A 244 -6.22 -1.24 1.70
N ILE A 245 -7.08 -1.42 0.69
CA ILE A 245 -8.17 -2.40 0.76
C ILE A 245 -7.62 -3.73 0.25
N GLU A 246 -7.34 -4.66 1.16
CA GLU A 246 -6.83 -6.00 0.84
C GLU A 246 -7.90 -6.91 0.23
N GLY A 247 -9.17 -6.61 0.49
CA GLY A 247 -10.29 -7.37 -0.01
C GLY A 247 -11.56 -7.20 0.79
N TYR A 248 -12.45 -8.15 0.65
CA TYR A 248 -13.74 -8.19 1.34
C TYR A 248 -14.01 -9.61 1.86
N GLU A 249 -14.56 -9.70 3.07
CA GLU A 249 -15.09 -10.96 3.59
C GLU A 249 -16.30 -11.44 2.79
N GLU A 250 -16.75 -12.68 3.02
CA GLU A 250 -17.93 -13.26 2.34
C GLU A 250 -19.22 -12.44 2.57
N ASP A 251 -19.31 -11.73 3.69
CA ASP A 251 -20.45 -10.87 4.04
C ASP A 251 -20.31 -9.43 3.49
N GLY A 252 -19.24 -9.15 2.76
CA GLY A 252 -18.94 -7.84 2.19
C GLY A 252 -18.22 -6.88 3.14
N THR A 253 -17.77 -7.33 4.32
CA THR A 253 -16.98 -6.53 5.25
C THR A 253 -15.61 -6.21 4.64
N PRO A 254 -15.21 -4.93 4.47
CA PRO A 254 -13.90 -4.57 3.93
C PRO A 254 -12.77 -4.97 4.88
N VAL A 255 -11.66 -5.42 4.31
CA VAL A 255 -10.41 -5.72 5.03
C VAL A 255 -9.38 -4.69 4.61
N LEU A 256 -8.89 -3.90 5.56
CA LEU A 256 -7.99 -2.77 5.37
C LEU A 256 -6.61 -3.09 5.95
N TYR A 257 -5.55 -2.88 5.20
CA TYR A 257 -4.19 -2.88 5.74
C TYR A 257 -3.78 -1.46 6.09
N ILE A 258 -3.37 -1.23 7.34
CA ILE A 258 -2.99 0.10 7.81
C ILE A 258 -1.51 0.32 7.51
N ASN A 259 -1.23 1.29 6.65
CA ASN A 259 0.11 1.68 6.27
C ASN A 259 0.69 2.63 7.32
N CYS A 260 1.86 2.29 7.83
CA CYS A 260 2.59 3.09 8.79
C CYS A 260 4.04 3.27 8.34
N GLY A 261 4.47 4.52 8.28
CA GLY A 261 5.86 4.91 8.01
C GLY A 261 6.67 5.20 9.27
N SER A 262 7.98 5.34 9.08
CA SER A 262 8.97 5.65 10.11
C SER A 262 9.63 7.02 9.90
#